data_c63c1fba492d5f436593dd57619127a5
#
_entry.id   c63c1fba492d5f436593dd57619127a5
#
_cell.length_a   1.000
_cell.length_b   1.000
_cell.length_c   1.000
_cell.angle_alpha   90.00
_cell.angle_beta   90.00
_cell.angle_gamma   90.00
#
_symmetry.space_group_name_H-M   'P 1'
#
loop_
_entity.id
_entity.type
_entity.pdbx_description
1 polymer ?
#
loop_
_entity_poly.entity_id
_entity_poly.type
_entity_poly.pdbx_seq_one_letter_code
_entity_poly.pdbx_strand_id
1 'polypeptide(L)'
;RKDYVAVHVKEKQEGYFLSGGYFKLPMSISGVISDHDILTQKCFEISWLLKQGLKANFKVSKLTHNKYIAAFMNWLTPTKRSWNGHNSSGFKQDILDVNGFNEEMDYGGMDRELGERMFNNGMLSKQIRYSAICLHLDHARGYSSPEIWKNNNSIRAYNKKHKIII
;
A
#
# COMPACT_ATOMS: atom_id res chain seq x y z
N ARG A 1 -4.33 11.61 0.84
CA ARG A 1 -4.12 12.95 1.43
C ARG A 1 -3.38 13.83 0.43
N LYS A 2 -3.55 15.14 0.51
CA LYS A 2 -2.90 16.12 -0.38
C LYS A 2 -1.37 16.12 -0.31
N ASP A 3 -0.81 15.67 0.81
CA ASP A 3 0.64 15.54 1.03
C ASP A 3 1.22 14.20 0.55
N TYR A 4 0.42 13.33 -0.04
CA TYR A 4 0.78 11.96 -0.40
C TYR A 4 2.06 11.88 -1.24
N VAL A 5 2.09 12.56 -2.38
CA VAL A 5 3.27 12.58 -3.27
C VAL A 5 4.48 13.23 -2.60
N ALA A 6 4.26 14.34 -1.85
CA ALA A 6 5.34 15.03 -1.15
C ALA A 6 6.00 14.12 -0.09
N VAL A 7 5.21 13.30 0.62
CA VAL A 7 5.75 12.32 1.57
C VAL A 7 6.59 11.27 0.84
N HIS A 8 6.12 10.70 -0.27
CA HIS A 8 6.89 9.74 -1.05
C HIS A 8 8.23 10.34 -1.54
N VAL A 9 8.19 11.56 -2.07
CA VAL A 9 9.41 12.27 -2.53
C VAL A 9 10.37 12.53 -1.37
N LYS A 10 9.86 12.94 -0.21
CA LYS A 10 10.67 13.20 0.98
C LYS A 10 11.33 11.92 1.54
N GLU A 11 10.57 10.83 1.57
CA GLU A 11 11.00 9.58 2.21
C GLU A 11 11.81 8.67 1.28
N LYS A 12 11.94 9.03 -0.02
CA LYS A 12 12.74 8.26 -0.99
C LYS A 12 14.18 8.06 -0.51
N GLN A 13 14.73 6.90 -0.80
CA GLN A 13 16.08 6.52 -0.40
C GLN A 13 16.64 5.55 -1.42
N GLU A 14 17.89 5.73 -1.86
CA GLU A 14 18.57 4.81 -2.76
C GLU A 14 18.69 3.42 -2.14
N GLY A 15 18.50 2.38 -2.95
CA GLY A 15 18.47 0.99 -2.51
C GLY A 15 17.18 0.58 -1.75
N TYR A 16 16.18 1.47 -1.69
CA TYR A 16 14.91 1.19 -1.01
C TYR A 16 13.71 1.50 -1.91
N PHE A 17 12.71 0.63 -1.84
CA PHE A 17 11.36 1.02 -2.22
C PHE A 17 10.52 1.40 -0.98
N LEU A 18 9.56 2.28 -1.16
CA LEU A 18 8.66 2.72 -0.11
C LEU A 18 7.42 1.82 -0.08
N SER A 19 7.08 1.32 1.12
CA SER A 19 5.91 0.49 1.38
C SER A 19 4.90 1.28 2.22
N GLY A 20 3.86 1.78 1.58
CA GLY A 20 2.77 2.48 2.23
C GLY A 20 1.62 1.56 2.64
N GLY A 21 0.51 2.14 3.02
CA GLY A 21 -0.68 1.42 3.44
C GLY A 21 -1.96 2.16 3.11
N TYR A 22 -3.07 1.51 3.38
CA TYR A 22 -4.39 2.10 3.25
C TYR A 22 -5.22 1.92 4.52
N PHE A 23 -6.24 2.75 4.65
CA PHE A 23 -7.30 2.58 5.62
C PHE A 23 -8.58 2.22 4.86
N LYS A 24 -9.07 0.98 5.06
CA LYS A 24 -10.30 0.52 4.41
C LYS A 24 -11.50 1.09 5.13
N LEU A 25 -12.36 1.79 4.39
CA LEU A 25 -13.65 2.27 4.86
C LEU A 25 -14.73 1.21 4.61
N PRO A 26 -15.75 1.11 5.46
CA PRO A 26 -16.93 0.28 5.18
C PRO A 26 -17.77 0.89 4.06
N MET A 27 -18.59 0.08 3.40
CA MET A 27 -19.46 0.48 2.30
C MET A 27 -20.36 1.68 2.68
N SER A 28 -20.91 1.66 3.89
CA SER A 28 -21.79 2.74 4.39
C SER A 28 -21.12 4.12 4.42
N ILE A 29 -19.83 4.18 4.71
CA ILE A 29 -19.05 5.42 4.70
C ILE A 29 -18.53 5.71 3.29
N SER A 30 -18.11 4.68 2.55
CA SER A 30 -17.62 4.84 1.18
C SER A 30 -18.65 5.50 0.27
N GLY A 31 -19.93 5.16 0.44
CA GLY A 31 -21.02 5.69 -0.38
C GLY A 31 -21.46 7.12 -0.06
N VAL A 32 -21.02 7.69 1.07
CA VAL A 32 -21.40 9.06 1.46
C VAL A 32 -20.28 10.09 1.25
N ILE A 33 -19.10 9.64 0.84
CA ILE A 33 -17.97 10.54 0.52
C ILE A 33 -18.27 11.23 -0.80
N SER A 34 -18.34 12.55 -0.79
CA SER A 34 -18.51 13.41 -1.96
C SER A 34 -17.16 13.92 -2.49
N ASP A 35 -17.16 14.43 -3.72
CA ASP A 35 -16.01 15.11 -4.30
C ASP A 35 -15.55 16.28 -3.42
N HIS A 36 -16.48 17.00 -2.81
CA HIS A 36 -16.18 18.08 -1.88
C HIS A 36 -15.39 17.58 -0.66
N ASP A 37 -15.77 16.42 -0.08
CA ASP A 37 -15.06 15.85 1.06
C ASP A 37 -13.63 15.39 0.67
N ILE A 38 -13.43 14.97 -0.58
CA ILE A 38 -12.12 14.62 -1.12
C ILE A 38 -11.28 15.90 -1.30
N LEU A 39 -11.80 16.92 -1.97
CA LEU A 39 -11.09 18.17 -2.23
C LEU A 39 -10.70 18.90 -0.95
N THR A 40 -11.60 18.93 0.04
CA THR A 40 -11.34 19.54 1.34
C THR A 40 -10.55 18.65 2.31
N GLN A 41 -10.27 17.39 1.92
CA GLN A 41 -9.63 16.37 2.77
C GLN A 41 -10.42 15.96 4.02
N LYS A 42 -11.68 16.34 4.10
CA LYS A 42 -12.56 16.05 5.24
C LYS A 42 -12.74 14.56 5.48
N CYS A 43 -12.72 13.75 4.41
CA CYS A 43 -12.76 12.29 4.49
C CYS A 43 -11.55 11.66 5.21
N PHE A 44 -10.48 12.41 5.50
CA PHE A 44 -9.34 11.97 6.32
C PHE A 44 -9.44 12.40 7.78
N GLU A 45 -10.43 13.22 8.15
CA GLU A 45 -10.63 13.66 9.53
C GLU A 45 -11.32 12.57 10.36
N ILE A 46 -10.65 12.14 11.43
CA ILE A 46 -11.17 11.09 12.33
C ILE A 46 -12.53 11.49 12.90
N SER A 47 -12.68 12.74 13.32
CA SER A 47 -13.94 13.26 13.89
C SER A 47 -15.10 13.18 12.89
N TRP A 48 -14.85 13.47 11.62
CA TRP A 48 -15.85 13.34 10.57
C TRP A 48 -16.19 11.87 10.31
N LEU A 49 -15.21 10.99 10.18
CA LEU A 49 -15.43 9.57 9.97
C LEU A 49 -16.22 8.90 11.11
N LEU A 50 -15.94 9.30 12.36
CA LEU A 50 -16.71 8.82 13.52
C LEU A 50 -18.17 9.27 13.46
N LYS A 51 -18.43 10.51 13.03
CA LYS A 51 -19.80 11.02 12.79
C LYS A 51 -20.52 10.25 11.68
N GLN A 52 -19.78 9.73 10.67
CA GLN A 52 -20.33 8.89 9.61
C GLN A 52 -20.50 7.42 10.05
N GLY A 53 -20.26 7.10 11.32
CA GLY A 53 -20.46 5.76 11.87
C GLY A 53 -19.22 4.86 11.85
N LEU A 54 -18.02 5.41 11.61
CA LEU A 54 -16.78 4.64 11.76
C LEU A 54 -16.62 4.20 13.22
N LYS A 55 -16.44 2.89 13.45
CA LYS A 55 -16.13 2.38 14.80
C LYS A 55 -14.68 2.69 15.15
N ALA A 56 -14.46 3.34 16.29
CA ALA A 56 -13.14 3.60 16.84
C ALA A 56 -12.41 2.27 17.13
N ASN A 57 -11.20 2.14 16.60
CA ASN A 57 -10.30 1.02 16.88
C ASN A 57 -8.85 1.47 16.65
N PHE A 58 -7.88 0.63 17.03
CA PHE A 58 -6.46 0.95 16.87
C PHE A 58 -6.05 1.33 15.43
N LYS A 59 -6.72 0.77 14.40
CA LYS A 59 -6.40 1.08 13.00
C LYS A 59 -6.64 2.54 12.64
N VAL A 60 -7.50 3.26 13.38
CA VAL A 60 -7.76 4.69 13.17
C VAL A 60 -6.49 5.53 13.39
N SER A 61 -5.52 5.05 14.19
CA SER A 61 -4.23 5.71 14.37
C SER A 61 -3.44 5.94 13.07
N LYS A 62 -3.72 5.15 12.01
CA LYS A 62 -3.15 5.36 10.67
C LYS A 62 -3.54 6.68 10.03
N LEU A 63 -4.66 7.27 10.46
CA LEU A 63 -5.16 8.55 9.95
C LEU A 63 -4.55 9.76 10.66
N THR A 64 -3.60 9.55 11.56
CA THR A 64 -2.93 10.64 12.27
C THR A 64 -2.34 11.68 11.30
N HIS A 65 -2.52 12.96 11.62
CA HIS A 65 -1.88 14.09 10.95
C HIS A 65 -0.57 14.49 11.64
N ASN A 66 -0.29 13.95 12.81
CA ASN A 66 0.93 14.25 13.55
C ASN A 66 2.12 13.45 12.97
N LYS A 67 3.08 14.18 12.37
CA LYS A 67 4.26 13.58 11.73
C LYS A 67 5.15 12.78 12.68
N TYR A 68 5.22 13.18 13.94
CA TYR A 68 6.05 12.48 14.95
C TYR A 68 5.39 11.16 15.37
N ILE A 69 4.06 11.18 15.57
CA ILE A 69 3.29 9.96 15.82
C ILE A 69 3.39 9.02 14.61
N ALA A 70 3.24 9.54 13.39
CA ALA A 70 3.36 8.74 12.18
C ALA A 70 4.74 8.09 12.06
N ALA A 71 5.83 8.85 12.30
CA ALA A 71 7.20 8.32 12.26
C ALA A 71 7.41 7.24 13.32
N PHE A 72 7.00 7.49 14.57
CA PHE A 72 7.08 6.54 15.66
C PHE A 72 6.30 5.24 15.34
N MET A 73 5.07 5.38 14.82
CA MET A 73 4.25 4.22 14.46
C MET A 73 4.80 3.44 13.26
N ASN A 74 5.43 4.11 12.29
CA ASN A 74 6.15 3.43 11.20
C ASN A 74 7.33 2.60 11.72
N TRP A 75 8.02 3.10 12.74
CA TRP A 75 9.13 2.39 13.38
C TRP A 75 8.63 1.23 14.26
N LEU A 76 7.63 1.48 15.11
CA LEU A 76 7.15 0.52 16.12
C LEU A 76 6.37 -0.65 15.50
N THR A 77 5.63 -0.43 14.41
CA THR A 77 4.69 -1.44 13.91
C THR A 77 5.41 -2.52 13.12
N PRO A 78 5.47 -3.78 13.60
CA PRO A 78 6.08 -4.90 12.91
C PRO A 78 5.17 -5.31 11.74
N THR A 79 5.45 -4.83 10.56
CA THR A 79 4.66 -5.15 9.36
C THR A 79 5.58 -5.64 8.26
N LYS A 80 5.15 -6.69 7.54
CA LYS A 80 5.83 -7.11 6.33
C LYS A 80 5.81 -5.95 5.33
N ARG A 81 6.99 -5.45 5.00
CA ARG A 81 7.20 -4.34 4.08
C ARG A 81 7.27 -4.92 2.67
N SER A 82 6.13 -5.03 2.01
CA SER A 82 6.02 -5.51 0.63
C SER A 82 5.73 -4.35 -0.31
N TRP A 83 5.99 -4.53 -1.59
CA TRP A 83 5.42 -3.64 -2.58
C TRP A 83 3.90 -3.80 -2.56
N ASN A 84 3.19 -2.70 -2.38
CA ASN A 84 1.72 -2.68 -2.34
C ASN A 84 1.23 -1.87 -3.52
N GLY A 85 0.56 -2.47 -4.48
CA GLY A 85 0.12 -1.81 -5.71
C GLY A 85 -0.73 -0.55 -5.52
N HIS A 86 -1.38 -0.44 -4.37
CA HIS A 86 -2.17 0.74 -4.00
C HIS A 86 -1.34 1.87 -3.37
N ASN A 87 -0.14 1.61 -2.85
CA ASN A 87 0.66 2.61 -2.13
C ASN A 87 2.11 2.14 -2.00
N SER A 88 2.87 2.27 -3.06
CA SER A 88 4.32 2.05 -3.07
C SER A 88 4.98 2.98 -4.06
N SER A 89 6.26 3.22 -3.88
CA SER A 89 7.10 3.92 -4.86
C SER A 89 8.55 3.44 -4.76
N GLY A 90 9.26 3.53 -5.87
CA GLY A 90 10.68 3.24 -6.01
C GLY A 90 11.26 4.08 -7.14
N PHE A 91 12.57 4.02 -7.32
CA PHE A 91 13.17 4.64 -8.49
C PHE A 91 12.82 3.82 -9.74
N LYS A 92 12.61 4.50 -10.86
CA LYS A 92 12.26 3.85 -12.12
C LYS A 92 13.29 2.79 -12.52
N GLN A 93 14.58 3.10 -12.36
CA GLN A 93 15.65 2.17 -12.72
C GLN A 93 15.56 0.86 -11.93
N ASP A 94 15.32 0.93 -10.61
CA ASP A 94 15.19 -0.26 -9.77
C ASP A 94 14.04 -1.19 -10.23
N ILE A 95 12.97 -0.61 -10.75
CA ILE A 95 11.84 -1.38 -11.31
C ILE A 95 12.21 -1.99 -12.66
N LEU A 96 12.96 -1.25 -13.50
CA LEU A 96 13.44 -1.76 -14.77
C LEU A 96 14.48 -2.87 -14.60
N ASP A 97 15.36 -2.78 -13.60
CA ASP A 97 16.39 -3.77 -13.31
C ASP A 97 15.82 -5.15 -12.94
N VAL A 98 14.56 -5.18 -12.49
CA VAL A 98 13.82 -6.42 -12.25
C VAL A 98 12.76 -6.69 -13.32
N ASN A 99 12.85 -6.07 -14.49
CA ASN A 99 11.94 -6.24 -15.63
C ASN A 99 10.46 -5.88 -15.35
N GLY A 100 10.20 -4.96 -14.40
CA GLY A 100 8.84 -4.49 -14.11
C GLY A 100 7.91 -5.55 -13.53
N PHE A 101 6.61 -5.43 -13.80
CA PHE A 101 5.61 -6.41 -13.37
C PHE A 101 5.69 -7.69 -14.22
N ASN A 102 5.45 -8.83 -13.57
CA ASN A 102 5.38 -10.11 -14.27
C ASN A 102 4.04 -10.21 -15.02
N GLU A 103 4.10 -10.20 -16.35
CA GLU A 103 2.94 -10.23 -17.25
C GLU A 103 2.28 -11.62 -17.35
N GLU A 104 2.92 -12.68 -16.83
CA GLU A 104 2.32 -14.02 -16.73
C GLU A 104 1.32 -14.13 -15.57
N MET A 105 1.25 -13.10 -14.71
CA MET A 105 0.36 -13.09 -13.55
C MET A 105 -0.92 -12.33 -13.86
N ASP A 106 -2.05 -12.99 -13.64
CA ASP A 106 -3.35 -12.35 -13.58
C ASP A 106 -3.53 -11.53 -12.30
N TYR A 107 -4.72 -10.94 -12.13
CA TYR A 107 -5.04 -10.12 -10.97
C TYR A 107 -4.89 -10.89 -9.64
N GLY A 108 -3.97 -10.43 -8.79
CA GLY A 108 -3.81 -10.93 -7.41
C GLY A 108 -2.37 -11.30 -7.06
N GLY A 109 -1.71 -10.47 -6.28
CA GLY A 109 -0.37 -10.72 -5.75
C GLY A 109 0.80 -10.36 -6.67
N MET A 110 0.55 -9.84 -7.88
CA MET A 110 1.56 -9.36 -8.80
C MET A 110 2.39 -8.20 -8.21
N ASP A 111 1.77 -7.38 -7.40
CA ASP A 111 2.43 -6.31 -6.67
C ASP A 111 3.43 -6.86 -5.64
N ARG A 112 3.04 -7.90 -4.91
CA ARG A 112 3.92 -8.57 -3.94
C ARG A 112 5.05 -9.31 -4.62
N GLU A 113 4.80 -9.92 -5.77
CA GLU A 113 5.78 -10.62 -6.59
C GLU A 113 6.87 -9.67 -7.06
N LEU A 114 6.51 -8.49 -7.59
CA LEU A 114 7.47 -7.44 -7.93
C LEU A 114 8.36 -7.09 -6.72
N GLY A 115 7.77 -6.85 -5.56
CA GLY A 115 8.54 -6.56 -4.34
C GLY A 115 9.44 -7.71 -3.90
N GLU A 116 9.04 -8.97 -4.12
CA GLU A 116 9.86 -10.16 -3.83
C GLU A 116 11.06 -10.23 -4.77
N ARG A 117 10.91 -9.92 -6.08
CA ARG A 117 12.04 -9.83 -7.01
C ARG A 117 12.96 -8.65 -6.69
N MET A 118 12.42 -7.50 -6.31
CA MET A 118 13.24 -6.37 -5.84
C MET A 118 14.09 -6.76 -4.61
N PHE A 119 13.53 -7.51 -3.65
CA PHE A 119 14.32 -8.06 -2.54
C PHE A 119 15.39 -9.06 -3.00
N ASN A 120 15.07 -9.93 -3.95
CA ASN A 120 16.05 -10.85 -4.52
C ASN A 120 17.21 -10.11 -5.21
N ASN A 121 16.93 -8.94 -5.79
CA ASN A 121 17.92 -8.03 -6.39
C ASN A 121 18.66 -7.17 -5.34
N GLY A 122 18.51 -7.45 -4.05
CA GLY A 122 19.24 -6.77 -2.98
C GLY A 122 18.61 -5.47 -2.47
N MET A 123 17.46 -5.06 -2.99
CA MET A 123 16.76 -3.87 -2.49
C MET A 123 16.18 -4.11 -1.10
N LEU A 124 16.09 -3.05 -0.34
CA LEU A 124 15.39 -3.01 0.94
C LEU A 124 14.04 -2.32 0.81
N SER A 125 13.26 -2.32 1.87
CA SER A 125 12.00 -1.57 1.89
C SER A 125 11.86 -0.70 3.13
N LYS A 126 11.32 0.49 2.94
CA LYS A 126 11.04 1.46 4.02
C LYS A 126 9.54 1.61 4.21
N GLN A 127 9.07 1.42 5.44
CA GLN A 127 7.65 1.58 5.75
C GLN A 127 7.28 3.05 5.92
N ILE A 128 6.23 3.48 5.21
CA ILE A 128 5.64 4.83 5.32
C ILE A 128 4.12 4.79 5.56
N ARG A 129 3.62 3.68 6.09
CA ARG A 129 2.19 3.38 6.23
C ARG A 129 1.38 4.42 6.99
N TYR A 130 1.99 5.07 8.00
CA TYR A 130 1.35 6.10 8.80
C TYR A 130 1.60 7.51 8.26
N SER A 131 2.64 7.69 7.45
CA SER A 131 3.00 8.98 6.87
C SER A 131 2.24 9.26 5.56
N ALA A 132 2.19 8.27 4.66
CA ALA A 132 1.47 8.34 3.38
C ALA A 132 0.30 7.36 3.38
N ILE A 133 -0.87 7.77 3.88
CA ILE A 133 -2.05 6.91 3.96
C ILE A 133 -3.02 7.21 2.82
N CYS A 134 -3.57 6.15 2.20
CA CYS A 134 -4.70 6.20 1.27
C CYS A 134 -5.97 5.75 1.98
N LEU A 135 -7.12 6.26 1.56
CA LEU A 135 -8.41 5.64 1.86
C LEU A 135 -8.75 4.63 0.77
N HIS A 136 -9.17 3.46 1.18
CA HIS A 136 -9.72 2.45 0.27
C HIS A 136 -11.23 2.42 0.44
N LEU A 137 -11.93 2.91 -0.57
CA LEU A 137 -13.39 2.85 -0.61
C LEU A 137 -13.82 1.40 -0.86
N ASP A 138 -14.85 0.95 -0.16
CA ASP A 138 -15.35 -0.41 -0.32
C ASP A 138 -16.10 -0.55 -1.65
N HIS A 139 -15.90 -1.69 -2.32
CA HIS A 139 -16.54 -2.02 -3.60
C HIS A 139 -16.61 -3.53 -3.80
N ALA A 140 -17.53 -3.99 -4.64
CA ALA A 140 -17.61 -5.39 -5.07
C ALA A 140 -16.35 -5.78 -5.90
N ARG A 141 -15.90 -7.01 -5.73
CA ARG A 141 -14.73 -7.57 -6.42
C ARG A 141 -15.15 -8.79 -7.26
N GLY A 142 -15.51 -8.55 -8.51
CA GLY A 142 -15.94 -9.60 -9.43
C GLY A 142 -14.82 -10.22 -10.28
N TYR A 143 -13.58 -9.78 -10.13
CA TYR A 143 -12.47 -10.06 -11.06
C TYR A 143 -11.38 -11.00 -10.51
N SER A 144 -11.58 -11.62 -9.35
CA SER A 144 -10.62 -12.59 -8.81
C SER A 144 -11.26 -13.95 -8.58
N SER A 145 -10.57 -15.02 -8.94
CA SER A 145 -10.99 -16.40 -8.69
C SER A 145 -9.99 -17.14 -7.80
N PRO A 146 -10.40 -18.20 -7.10
CA PRO A 146 -9.48 -19.06 -6.35
C PRO A 146 -8.38 -19.68 -7.21
N GLU A 147 -8.69 -19.97 -8.47
CA GLU A 147 -7.73 -20.54 -9.43
C GLU A 147 -6.62 -19.57 -9.79
N ILE A 148 -6.96 -18.32 -10.11
CA ILE A 148 -5.99 -17.24 -10.35
C ILE A 148 -5.06 -17.11 -9.14
N TRP A 149 -5.60 -17.06 -7.92
CA TRP A 149 -4.79 -16.96 -6.71
C TRP A 149 -3.86 -18.16 -6.52
N LYS A 150 -4.33 -19.37 -6.84
CA LYS A 150 -3.51 -20.60 -6.75
C LYS A 150 -2.33 -20.53 -7.73
N ASN A 151 -2.59 -20.17 -8.99
CA ASN A 151 -1.55 -20.01 -10.01
C ASN A 151 -0.53 -18.94 -9.61
N ASN A 152 -0.97 -17.74 -9.29
CA ASN A 152 -0.11 -16.63 -8.91
C ASN A 152 0.74 -16.94 -7.67
N ASN A 153 0.18 -17.62 -6.68
CA ASN A 153 0.93 -18.06 -5.50
C ASN A 153 1.98 -19.13 -5.83
N SER A 154 1.73 -19.99 -6.83
CA SER A 154 2.71 -20.97 -7.31
C SER A 154 3.91 -20.28 -7.98
N ILE A 155 3.64 -19.29 -8.85
CA ILE A 155 4.68 -18.47 -9.48
C ILE A 155 5.53 -17.78 -8.40
N ARG A 156 4.90 -17.12 -7.43
CA ARG A 156 5.60 -16.43 -6.33
C ARG A 156 6.43 -17.39 -5.47
N ALA A 157 5.90 -18.57 -5.18
CA ALA A 157 6.63 -19.59 -4.42
C ALA A 157 7.88 -20.07 -5.17
N TYR A 158 7.76 -20.28 -6.47
CA TYR A 158 8.86 -20.64 -7.35
C TYR A 158 9.93 -19.54 -7.38
N ASN A 159 9.53 -18.29 -7.68
CA ASN A 159 10.43 -17.13 -7.77
C ASN A 159 11.18 -16.89 -6.46
N LYS A 160 10.50 -17.04 -5.33
CA LYS A 160 11.13 -16.91 -4.01
C LYS A 160 12.14 -18.03 -3.75
N LYS A 161 11.78 -19.29 -4.07
CA LYS A 161 12.66 -20.46 -3.86
C LYS A 161 13.94 -20.36 -4.69
N HIS A 162 13.83 -19.92 -5.93
CA HIS A 162 14.92 -19.85 -6.89
C HIS A 162 15.59 -18.47 -6.96
N LYS A 163 15.18 -17.51 -6.11
CA LYS A 163 15.69 -16.13 -6.08
C LYS A 163 15.65 -15.45 -7.45
N ILE A 164 14.57 -15.67 -8.19
CA ILE A 164 14.37 -15.05 -9.51
C ILE A 164 14.35 -13.52 -9.36
N ILE A 165 15.03 -12.84 -10.29
CA ILE A 165 15.12 -11.38 -10.36
C ILE A 165 14.39 -10.88 -11.60
N ILE A 166 14.51 -11.56 -12.75
CA ILE A 166 13.93 -11.23 -14.06
C ILE A 166 13.10 -12.40 -14.56
#